data_920cbfbfddfa32521f17a2dd75ebe03c
#
_entry.id   920cbfbfddfa32521f17a2dd75ebe03c
#
_cell.length_a   1.000
_cell.length_b   1.000
_cell.length_c   1.000
_cell.angle_alpha   90.00
_cell.angle_beta   90.00
_cell.angle_gamma   90.00
#
_symmetry.space_group_name_H-M   'P 1'
#
loop_
_entity.id
_entity.type
_entity.pdbx_description
1 polymer ?
#
loop_
_entity_poly.entity_id
_entity_poly.type
_entity_poly.pdbx_seq_one_letter_code
_entity_poly.pdbx_strand_id
1 'polypeptide(L)'
;MQRLTGKWFHNGARRRFVSALLTVITVFAGGVLAQQSDTGVPCPGEGSLLYRSPISGAYETVPLVHTDAALDVRGLVEAATVTQQYVNSTSEPIEAVYVFPLPHDAAVYDMEIRIGNRIIHSIVREREEAKNIYETAKSQGKRAALVEEERPNIFTASVANIMPGDHIDVRLRYVEPLRWEESKMRLDFPMVVGPRYIPGTQATGHQGTGWALDTNEVADASRITPPVRNPDSRPGHDISITVNLDPGFEFGSVKSVSHAINVQHLADGRQQVELAGGATIPNKDFVLEIQQAESTQPKTALFLSPEGNSGGAEFLLTAFPPTVQPSKRVPVEMLYLIDISGSMAGTSIEQARGALLQGLDGLNPGDRFGIEAFNNTYYEFAPEPLAATPENVAAARRYVQGLQAGGGTEMLPALLHLMRKPEIPGYLRHIVLLTDGDLGNEEEIFAALRQNLGGARLYTVAIGSAPNFFLATKMAQFGRGTFTHIADNSEITEQMGRLLETIESPVLTDVKLTFEGVEVADLYPQRTPDLFLRQPLVVYGRITQGTKGIVHLTARAGDQPYEASFAFDTSKSTFHPGITTLWARQRVEDFMDKWRLADDDARAGIRADLVAHAIHYHLVTRFTSLVA
;
A
#
# COMPACT_ATOMS: atom_id res chain seq x y z
N MET A 1 -21.65 -31.25 -66.74
CA MET A 1 -22.11 -30.68 -68.00
C MET A 1 -22.10 -29.18 -67.86
N GLN A 2 -21.26 -28.58 -68.67
CA GLN A 2 -21.31 -27.29 -69.35
C GLN A 2 -21.49 -26.03 -68.48
N ARG A 3 -20.43 -25.18 -68.35
CA ARG A 3 -19.84 -24.25 -69.34
C ARG A 3 -20.88 -23.21 -69.80
N LEU A 4 -20.64 -21.91 -69.62
CA LEU A 4 -19.89 -20.94 -70.46
C LEU A 4 -20.08 -19.53 -69.83
N THR A 5 -19.01 -18.76 -69.50
CA THR A 5 -18.28 -17.75 -70.30
C THR A 5 -19.06 -16.50 -70.77
N GLY A 6 -18.47 -15.34 -70.53
CA GLY A 6 -18.62 -14.10 -71.29
C GLY A 6 -18.46 -12.84 -70.47
N LYS A 7 -17.44 -12.25 -70.41
CA LYS A 7 -16.55 -11.25 -71.03
C LYS A 7 -17.25 -9.95 -71.50
N TRP A 8 -16.63 -8.82 -71.07
CA TRP A 8 -16.48 -7.49 -71.70
C TRP A 8 -17.65 -6.51 -71.55
N PHE A 9 -17.52 -5.22 -71.24
CA PHE A 9 -16.65 -4.08 -71.59
C PHE A 9 -16.90 -2.92 -70.61
N HIS A 10 -15.91 -2.31 -70.12
CA HIS A 10 -15.29 -0.99 -70.31
C HIS A 10 -16.14 0.29 -70.15
N ASN A 11 -15.59 1.15 -69.32
CA ASN A 11 -15.48 2.62 -69.37
C ASN A 11 -16.54 3.51 -68.73
N GLY A 12 -16.07 4.32 -67.82
CA GLY A 12 -16.49 5.72 -67.72
C GLY A 12 -17.17 6.19 -66.44
N ALA A 13 -16.52 6.14 -65.31
CA ALA A 13 -16.88 7.03 -64.19
C ALA A 13 -15.76 7.08 -63.12
N ARG A 14 -14.58 7.43 -63.56
CA ARG A 14 -13.52 7.89 -62.62
C ARG A 14 -13.36 9.38 -62.85
N ARG A 15 -14.07 10.22 -62.07
CA ARG A 15 -13.69 11.63 -61.83
C ARG A 15 -14.79 12.45 -61.13
N ARG A 16 -15.52 11.91 -60.16
CA ARG A 16 -16.39 12.76 -59.29
C ARG A 16 -16.57 12.30 -57.86
N PHE A 17 -15.76 11.38 -57.35
CA PHE A 17 -15.85 10.91 -55.98
C PHE A 17 -14.66 11.28 -55.08
N VAL A 18 -13.63 12.01 -55.57
CA VAL A 18 -12.47 12.40 -54.78
C VAL A 18 -12.64 13.80 -54.15
N SER A 19 -13.57 14.63 -54.63
CA SER A 19 -13.77 15.98 -54.06
C SER A 19 -14.82 16.04 -52.93
N ALA A 20 -15.62 14.99 -52.70
CA ALA A 20 -16.59 14.97 -51.59
C ALA A 20 -16.06 14.36 -50.28
N LEU A 21 -14.95 13.62 -50.35
CA LEU A 21 -14.36 13.01 -49.17
C LEU A 21 -13.33 13.90 -48.45
N LEU A 22 -12.83 14.97 -49.12
CA LEU A 22 -11.89 15.94 -48.50
C LEU A 22 -12.65 17.07 -47.75
N THR A 23 -13.95 17.26 -48.00
CA THR A 23 -14.70 18.33 -47.35
C THR A 23 -15.39 17.84 -46.03
N VAL A 24 -15.46 16.52 -45.81
CA VAL A 24 -16.02 15.95 -44.56
C VAL A 24 -14.94 15.73 -43.51
N ILE A 25 -13.66 15.57 -43.91
CA ILE A 25 -12.54 15.41 -42.97
C ILE A 25 -12.07 16.76 -42.39
N THR A 26 -12.34 17.87 -43.08
CA THR A 26 -11.96 19.21 -42.58
C THR A 26 -12.99 19.83 -41.62
N VAL A 27 -14.21 19.25 -41.49
CA VAL A 27 -15.21 19.75 -40.53
C VAL A 27 -15.15 18.98 -39.20
N PHE A 28 -14.53 17.80 -39.14
CA PHE A 28 -14.33 17.05 -37.88
C PHE A 28 -12.95 17.30 -37.21
N ALA A 29 -12.00 17.94 -37.89
CA ALA A 29 -10.72 18.36 -37.29
C ALA A 29 -10.75 19.78 -36.70
N GLY A 30 -11.87 20.48 -36.79
CA GLY A 30 -12.05 21.84 -36.27
C GLY A 30 -12.81 21.93 -34.93
N GLY A 31 -13.18 20.78 -34.34
CA GLY A 31 -14.01 20.74 -33.13
C GLY A 31 -13.31 20.24 -31.87
N VAL A 32 -12.01 19.98 -31.89
CA VAL A 32 -11.23 19.49 -30.71
C VAL A 32 -10.11 20.45 -30.29
N LEU A 33 -9.99 21.60 -30.96
CA LEU A 33 -9.04 22.66 -30.56
C LEU A 33 -9.79 23.94 -30.20
N ALA A 34 -10.70 23.85 -29.24
CA ALA A 34 -11.25 25.05 -28.61
C ALA A 34 -11.71 24.69 -27.20
N GLN A 35 -10.81 24.82 -26.29
CA GLN A 35 -10.91 25.50 -25.00
C GLN A 35 -9.75 25.09 -24.10
N GLN A 36 -8.54 25.47 -24.46
CA GLN A 36 -7.61 25.92 -23.43
C GLN A 36 -8.00 27.37 -23.13
N SER A 37 -9.01 27.54 -22.31
CA SER A 37 -9.14 28.79 -21.56
C SER A 37 -8.02 28.72 -20.52
N ASP A 38 -7.07 29.61 -20.71
CA ASP A 38 -5.99 29.98 -19.78
C ASP A 38 -6.62 30.57 -18.49
N THR A 39 -7.27 29.72 -17.69
CA THR A 39 -7.62 30.02 -16.32
C THR A 39 -6.52 29.39 -15.49
N GLY A 40 -5.53 30.22 -15.15
CA GLY A 40 -4.40 29.88 -14.30
C GLY A 40 -4.83 29.36 -12.95
N VAL A 41 -5.16 28.08 -12.87
CA VAL A 41 -5.48 27.38 -11.64
C VAL A 41 -4.19 26.70 -11.16
N PRO A 42 -3.75 26.96 -9.91
CA PRO A 42 -2.48 26.44 -9.41
C PRO A 42 -2.49 24.91 -9.25
N CYS A 43 -1.39 24.25 -9.56
CA CYS A 43 -1.15 22.86 -9.13
C CYS A 43 -0.89 22.83 -7.63
N PRO A 44 -1.58 22.03 -6.83
CA PRO A 44 -1.10 21.68 -5.52
C PRO A 44 -0.06 20.58 -5.65
N GLY A 45 1.20 20.92 -5.49
CA GLY A 45 2.29 19.96 -5.34
C GLY A 45 2.33 19.38 -3.95
N GLU A 46 2.35 20.19 -2.90
CA GLU A 46 2.75 19.81 -1.54
C GLU A 46 1.65 19.90 -0.50
N GLY A 47 0.48 20.13 -0.87
CA GLY A 47 -0.60 20.58 -0.03
C GLY A 47 -0.95 22.03 -0.38
N SER A 48 -2.22 22.31 -0.41
CA SER A 48 -2.74 23.63 -0.78
C SER A 48 -3.86 24.00 0.15
N LEU A 49 -3.87 25.27 0.54
CA LEU A 49 -5.00 25.87 1.23
C LEU A 49 -5.84 26.62 0.19
N LEU A 50 -7.06 26.18 -0.06
CA LEU A 50 -7.94 26.65 -1.11
C LEU A 50 -9.15 27.35 -0.48
N TYR A 51 -9.51 28.56 -0.95
CA TYR A 51 -10.74 29.24 -0.54
C TYR A 51 -11.63 29.53 -1.74
N ARG A 52 -12.92 29.61 -1.52
CA ARG A 52 -13.87 29.96 -2.58
C ARG A 52 -13.95 31.48 -2.70
N SER A 53 -13.51 32.01 -3.83
CA SER A 53 -13.53 33.45 -4.09
C SER A 53 -14.96 33.96 -4.18
N PRO A 54 -15.36 34.97 -3.40
CA PRO A 54 -16.68 35.58 -3.49
C PRO A 54 -16.90 36.33 -4.81
N ILE A 55 -15.83 36.67 -5.51
CA ILE A 55 -15.89 37.42 -6.78
C ILE A 55 -16.07 36.50 -7.97
N SER A 56 -15.21 35.47 -8.09
CA SER A 56 -15.22 34.53 -9.22
C SER A 56 -16.10 33.31 -8.99
N GLY A 57 -16.44 32.99 -7.75
CA GLY A 57 -17.10 31.74 -7.35
C GLY A 57 -16.22 30.50 -7.51
N ALA A 58 -15.00 30.67 -8.01
CA ALA A 58 -14.01 29.61 -8.19
C ALA A 58 -13.16 29.43 -6.92
N TYR A 59 -12.50 28.27 -6.80
CA TYR A 59 -11.51 28.05 -5.76
C TYR A 59 -10.17 28.67 -6.15
N GLU A 60 -9.63 29.47 -5.24
CA GLU A 60 -8.34 30.15 -5.36
C GLU A 60 -7.40 29.69 -4.23
N THR A 61 -6.09 29.69 -4.47
CA THR A 61 -5.11 29.28 -3.45
C THR A 61 -4.78 30.42 -2.51
N VAL A 62 -4.77 30.14 -1.21
CA VAL A 62 -4.11 30.98 -0.21
C VAL A 62 -2.60 30.87 -0.45
N PRO A 63 -1.85 31.99 -0.54
CA PRO A 63 -0.41 31.94 -0.78
C PRO A 63 0.34 31.12 0.27
N LEU A 64 1.06 30.09 -0.18
CA LEU A 64 2.01 29.31 0.61
C LEU A 64 3.35 30.04 0.60
N VAL A 65 3.97 30.18 1.77
CA VAL A 65 5.23 30.92 1.96
C VAL A 65 6.40 29.93 2.05
N HIS A 66 6.28 28.90 2.88
CA HIS A 66 7.33 27.92 3.13
C HIS A 66 6.74 26.58 3.59
N THR A 67 7.43 25.49 3.26
CA THR A 67 7.18 24.15 3.80
C THR A 67 8.42 23.64 4.51
N ASP A 68 8.26 23.13 5.72
CA ASP A 68 9.30 22.41 6.45
C ASP A 68 8.86 20.96 6.68
N ALA A 69 9.67 20.00 6.25
CA ALA A 69 9.44 18.56 6.41
C ALA A 69 10.55 17.93 7.25
N ALA A 70 10.17 17.48 8.45
CA ALA A 70 11.04 16.72 9.34
C ALA A 70 10.60 15.26 9.37
N LEU A 71 11.47 14.34 8.93
CA LEU A 71 11.22 12.92 8.79
C LEU A 71 12.11 12.14 9.77
N ASP A 72 11.52 11.33 10.65
CA ASP A 72 12.24 10.47 11.61
C ASP A 72 12.01 9.00 11.24
N VAL A 73 13.07 8.32 10.86
CA VAL A 73 13.05 6.92 10.39
C VAL A 73 13.64 6.01 11.45
N ARG A 74 12.86 5.01 11.88
CA ARG A 74 13.32 3.92 12.75
C ARG A 74 12.91 2.57 12.18
N GLY A 75 13.90 1.73 11.89
CA GLY A 75 13.66 0.52 11.11
C GLY A 75 13.00 0.85 9.78
N LEU A 76 11.93 0.16 9.44
CA LEU A 76 11.12 0.41 8.24
C LEU A 76 9.90 1.30 8.52
N VAL A 77 10.00 2.24 9.44
CA VAL A 77 8.92 3.15 9.82
C VAL A 77 9.40 4.58 9.75
N GLU A 78 8.67 5.42 9.02
CA GLU A 78 8.82 6.87 8.99
C GLU A 78 7.75 7.54 9.84
N ALA A 79 8.15 8.54 10.62
CA ALA A 79 7.26 9.52 11.26
C ALA A 79 7.56 10.90 10.67
N ALA A 80 6.60 11.44 9.91
CA ALA A 80 6.73 12.72 9.24
C ALA A 80 6.02 13.83 10.02
N THR A 81 6.67 14.99 10.11
CA THR A 81 6.07 16.25 10.54
C THR A 81 6.24 17.27 9.43
N VAL A 82 5.15 17.67 8.81
CA VAL A 82 5.13 18.68 7.75
C VAL A 82 4.48 19.95 8.27
N THR A 83 5.20 21.07 8.22
CA THR A 83 4.68 22.39 8.62
C THR A 83 4.63 23.28 7.39
N GLN A 84 3.45 23.80 7.08
CA GLN A 84 3.22 24.70 5.95
C GLN A 84 2.71 26.06 6.44
N GLN A 85 3.30 27.12 5.92
CA GLN A 85 3.02 28.49 6.31
C GLN A 85 2.26 29.21 5.19
N TYR A 86 1.08 29.75 5.52
CA TYR A 86 0.20 30.48 4.61
C TYR A 86 -0.11 31.88 5.13
N VAL A 87 -0.55 32.77 4.23
CA VAL A 87 -1.01 34.12 4.58
C VAL A 87 -2.32 34.41 3.86
N ASN A 88 -3.37 34.76 4.61
CA ASN A 88 -4.58 35.28 4.00
C ASN A 88 -4.35 36.71 3.47
N SER A 89 -4.08 36.83 2.20
CA SER A 89 -3.85 38.13 1.50
C SER A 89 -5.15 38.79 0.99
N THR A 90 -6.32 38.19 1.25
CA THR A 90 -7.62 38.76 0.84
C THR A 90 -8.05 39.86 1.78
N SER A 91 -9.02 40.69 1.36
CA SER A 91 -9.61 41.75 2.18
C SER A 91 -10.76 41.28 3.08
N GLU A 92 -11.16 40.02 3.01
CA GLU A 92 -12.31 39.43 3.72
C GLU A 92 -11.93 38.18 4.50
N PRO A 93 -12.71 37.81 5.54
CA PRO A 93 -12.56 36.51 6.18
C PRO A 93 -12.86 35.38 5.19
N ILE A 94 -12.02 34.36 5.19
CA ILE A 94 -12.19 33.21 4.29
C ILE A 94 -12.44 31.92 5.08
N GLU A 95 -13.15 31.00 4.44
CA GLU A 95 -13.15 29.57 4.76
C GLU A 95 -12.29 28.87 3.71
N ALA A 96 -11.34 28.09 4.16
CA ALA A 96 -10.41 27.43 3.27
C ALA A 96 -10.41 25.92 3.47
N VAL A 97 -10.13 25.17 2.42
CA VAL A 97 -9.95 23.73 2.43
C VAL A 97 -8.47 23.44 2.21
N TYR A 98 -7.84 22.83 3.19
CA TYR A 98 -6.48 22.32 3.08
C TYR A 98 -6.53 20.94 2.44
N VAL A 99 -5.79 20.77 1.37
CA VAL A 99 -5.67 19.49 0.65
C VAL A 99 -4.22 19.08 0.69
N PHE A 100 -3.92 17.88 1.20
CA PHE A 100 -2.56 17.36 1.30
C PHE A 100 -2.45 15.98 0.65
N PRO A 101 -1.47 15.76 -0.25
CA PRO A 101 -1.15 14.44 -0.77
C PRO A 101 -0.35 13.68 0.28
N LEU A 102 -0.73 12.41 0.48
CA LEU A 102 0.00 11.50 1.37
C LEU A 102 0.48 10.28 0.57
N PRO A 103 1.56 9.63 1.00
CA PRO A 103 1.90 8.30 0.54
C PRO A 103 0.72 7.34 0.74
N HIS A 104 0.61 6.31 -0.13
CA HIS A 104 -0.55 5.40 -0.15
C HIS A 104 -0.82 4.72 1.19
N ASP A 105 0.24 4.35 1.92
CA ASP A 105 0.15 3.62 3.17
C ASP A 105 0.29 4.50 4.42
N ALA A 106 0.30 5.84 4.22
CA ALA A 106 0.43 6.79 5.31
C ALA A 106 -0.82 6.83 6.21
N ALA A 107 -0.61 7.08 7.48
CA ALA A 107 -1.66 7.30 8.47
C ALA A 107 -1.46 8.63 9.20
N VAL A 108 -2.40 9.56 9.05
CA VAL A 108 -2.41 10.80 9.81
C VAL A 108 -2.84 10.50 11.25
N TYR A 109 -2.07 10.97 12.22
CA TYR A 109 -2.37 10.80 13.64
C TYR A 109 -2.52 12.11 14.39
N ASP A 110 -2.06 13.26 13.83
CA ASP A 110 -2.21 14.56 14.44
C ASP A 110 -2.19 15.68 13.41
N MET A 111 -2.98 16.71 13.66
CA MET A 111 -2.95 17.97 12.94
C MET A 111 -3.09 19.14 13.90
N GLU A 112 -2.23 20.12 13.77
CA GLU A 112 -2.26 21.37 14.51
C GLU A 112 -2.37 22.53 13.51
N ILE A 113 -3.28 23.44 13.76
CA ILE A 113 -3.41 24.69 12.99
C ILE A 113 -3.17 25.86 13.92
N ARG A 114 -2.19 26.69 13.58
CA ARG A 114 -1.91 27.93 14.29
C ARG A 114 -2.35 29.11 13.45
N ILE A 115 -3.14 30.00 14.00
CA ILE A 115 -3.60 31.22 13.35
C ILE A 115 -3.30 32.40 14.28
N GLY A 116 -2.28 33.19 13.95
CA GLY A 116 -1.73 34.20 14.84
C GLY A 116 -1.25 33.59 16.16
N ASN A 117 -1.78 34.04 17.28
CA ASN A 117 -1.40 33.54 18.62
C ASN A 117 -2.26 32.35 19.11
N ARG A 118 -3.18 31.84 18.29
CA ARG A 118 -4.06 30.73 18.67
C ARG A 118 -3.58 29.44 18.06
N ILE A 119 -3.62 28.40 18.86
CA ILE A 119 -3.31 27.03 18.42
C ILE A 119 -4.59 26.20 18.54
N ILE A 120 -4.94 25.53 17.48
CA ILE A 120 -6.07 24.62 17.37
C ILE A 120 -5.47 23.23 17.20
N HIS A 121 -5.69 22.35 18.20
CA HIS A 121 -5.27 20.96 18.15
C HIS A 121 -6.41 20.08 17.68
N SER A 122 -6.13 19.20 16.77
CA SER A 122 -7.09 18.18 16.34
C SER A 122 -7.31 17.13 17.41
N ILE A 123 -8.54 16.65 17.50
CA ILE A 123 -8.92 15.49 18.30
C ILE A 123 -9.65 14.49 17.42
N VAL A 124 -9.44 13.20 17.68
CA VAL A 124 -10.17 12.15 16.98
C VAL A 124 -11.52 11.94 17.63
N ARG A 125 -12.57 11.90 16.83
CA ARG A 125 -13.95 11.60 17.24
C ARG A 125 -14.60 10.63 16.27
N GLU A 126 -15.72 10.05 16.66
CA GLU A 126 -16.58 9.36 15.70
C GLU A 126 -16.97 10.31 14.57
N ARG A 127 -17.03 9.79 13.35
CA ARG A 127 -17.12 10.60 12.12
C ARG A 127 -18.30 11.59 12.12
N GLU A 128 -19.49 11.14 12.51
CA GLU A 128 -20.68 12.00 12.58
C GLU A 128 -20.58 13.04 13.71
N GLU A 129 -20.01 12.68 14.85
CA GLU A 129 -19.75 13.61 15.95
C GLU A 129 -18.76 14.70 15.52
N ALA A 130 -17.66 14.33 14.87
CA ALA A 130 -16.65 15.25 14.37
C ALA A 130 -17.27 16.29 13.41
N LYS A 131 -18.10 15.83 12.48
CA LYS A 131 -18.82 16.70 11.54
C LYS A 131 -19.76 17.68 12.24
N ASN A 132 -20.54 17.22 13.21
CA ASN A 132 -21.44 18.06 13.99
C ASN A 132 -20.70 19.12 14.81
N ILE A 133 -19.54 18.78 15.39
CA ILE A 133 -18.68 19.73 16.12
C ILE A 133 -18.21 20.83 15.17
N TYR A 134 -17.70 20.47 13.99
CA TYR A 134 -17.22 21.41 12.98
C TYR A 134 -18.33 22.38 12.52
N GLU A 135 -19.48 21.87 12.08
CA GLU A 135 -20.59 22.71 11.62
C GLU A 135 -21.13 23.64 12.70
N THR A 136 -21.16 23.18 13.95
CA THR A 136 -21.57 24.01 15.09
C THR A 136 -20.59 25.15 15.34
N ALA A 137 -19.29 24.86 15.37
CA ALA A 137 -18.25 25.87 15.56
C ALA A 137 -18.26 26.90 14.42
N LYS A 138 -18.38 26.45 13.16
CA LYS A 138 -18.49 27.29 11.97
C LYS A 138 -19.67 28.25 12.05
N SER A 139 -20.88 27.76 12.41
CA SER A 139 -22.09 28.57 12.53
C SER A 139 -22.00 29.61 13.65
N GLN A 140 -21.18 29.37 14.66
CA GLN A 140 -20.91 30.32 15.77
C GLN A 140 -19.79 31.32 15.46
N GLY A 141 -19.24 31.32 14.24
CA GLY A 141 -18.11 32.19 13.86
C GLY A 141 -16.80 31.81 14.56
N LYS A 142 -16.70 30.60 15.12
CA LYS A 142 -15.47 30.08 15.71
C LYS A 142 -14.56 29.50 14.62
N ARG A 143 -13.25 29.54 14.87
CA ARG A 143 -12.28 28.85 14.02
C ARG A 143 -12.34 27.35 14.33
N ALA A 144 -12.45 26.53 13.31
CA ALA A 144 -12.54 25.08 13.42
C ALA A 144 -11.90 24.43 12.21
N ALA A 145 -11.49 23.17 12.36
CA ALA A 145 -11.04 22.33 11.26
C ALA A 145 -11.67 20.92 11.36
N LEU A 146 -11.91 20.31 10.20
CA LEU A 146 -12.38 18.93 10.07
C LEU A 146 -11.49 18.23 9.06
N VAL A 147 -10.87 17.11 9.45
CA VAL A 147 -10.01 16.30 8.56
C VAL A 147 -10.75 15.03 8.17
N GLU A 148 -10.87 14.81 6.88
CA GLU A 148 -11.51 13.64 6.30
C GLU A 148 -10.57 12.96 5.29
N GLU A 149 -10.56 11.64 5.31
CA GLU A 149 -9.91 10.82 4.29
C GLU A 149 -10.88 10.64 3.12
N GLU A 150 -10.63 11.32 2.01
CA GLU A 150 -11.44 11.22 0.79
C GLU A 150 -11.06 9.99 -0.04
N ARG A 151 -9.77 9.70 -0.10
CA ARG A 151 -9.15 8.55 -0.75
C ARG A 151 -7.90 8.16 0.04
N PRO A 152 -7.38 6.94 -0.08
CA PRO A 152 -6.20 6.49 0.68
C PRO A 152 -4.97 7.41 0.61
N ASN A 153 -4.90 8.30 -0.37
CA ASN A 153 -3.77 9.21 -0.57
C ASN A 153 -4.18 10.69 -0.66
N ILE A 154 -5.42 11.05 -0.31
CA ILE A 154 -5.89 12.45 -0.32
C ILE A 154 -6.64 12.74 0.96
N PHE A 155 -6.06 13.64 1.75
CA PHE A 155 -6.68 14.17 2.96
C PHE A 155 -7.11 15.61 2.73
N THR A 156 -8.31 15.94 3.21
CA THR A 156 -8.83 17.29 3.20
C THR A 156 -9.08 17.77 4.61
N ALA A 157 -8.74 19.03 4.88
CA ALA A 157 -9.04 19.68 6.15
C ALA A 157 -9.71 21.04 5.89
N SER A 158 -10.96 21.17 6.31
CA SER A 158 -11.68 22.45 6.22
C SER A 158 -11.31 23.37 7.38
N VAL A 159 -10.91 24.59 7.10
CA VAL A 159 -10.50 25.61 8.09
C VAL A 159 -11.39 26.84 7.94
N ALA A 160 -12.14 27.18 8.98
CA ALA A 160 -13.10 28.27 8.94
C ALA A 160 -12.59 29.53 9.64
N ASN A 161 -13.14 30.69 9.22
CA ASN A 161 -12.98 32.01 9.87
C ASN A 161 -11.53 32.52 9.94
N ILE A 162 -10.80 32.44 8.83
CA ILE A 162 -9.46 33.00 8.67
C ILE A 162 -9.58 34.48 8.29
N MET A 163 -9.11 35.38 9.15
CA MET A 163 -9.23 36.83 8.95
C MET A 163 -8.20 37.37 7.95
N PRO A 164 -8.46 38.54 7.31
CA PRO A 164 -7.48 39.22 6.48
C PRO A 164 -6.16 39.47 7.22
N GLY A 165 -5.03 39.12 6.58
CA GLY A 165 -3.70 39.28 7.15
C GLY A 165 -3.31 38.21 8.17
N ASP A 166 -4.17 37.23 8.48
CA ASP A 166 -3.80 36.10 9.33
C ASP A 166 -2.67 35.25 8.70
N HIS A 167 -1.66 34.94 9.52
CA HIS A 167 -0.67 33.91 9.23
C HIS A 167 -1.20 32.59 9.75
N ILE A 168 -1.16 31.57 8.91
CA ILE A 168 -1.68 30.24 9.19
C ILE A 168 -0.52 29.24 9.06
N ASP A 169 -0.15 28.58 10.17
CA ASP A 169 0.74 27.43 10.12
C ASP A 169 -0.10 26.16 10.23
N VAL A 170 -0.07 25.32 9.23
CA VAL A 170 -0.67 23.99 9.26
C VAL A 170 0.43 22.99 9.50
N ARG A 171 0.39 22.29 10.63
CA ARG A 171 1.29 21.20 10.97
C ARG A 171 0.56 19.88 10.89
N LEU A 172 0.95 19.05 9.96
CA LEU A 172 0.43 17.72 9.76
C LEU A 172 1.46 16.68 10.21
N ARG A 173 1.02 15.67 10.96
CA ARG A 173 1.85 14.55 11.37
C ARG A 173 1.24 13.25 10.89
N TYR A 174 2.06 12.47 10.19
CA TYR A 174 1.67 11.15 9.70
C TYR A 174 2.81 10.16 9.86
N VAL A 175 2.49 8.89 9.71
CA VAL A 175 3.45 7.79 9.72
C VAL A 175 3.23 6.92 8.49
N GLU A 176 4.31 6.29 8.01
CA GLU A 176 4.21 5.30 6.94
C GLU A 176 5.22 4.17 7.10
N PRO A 177 4.91 2.96 6.60
CA PRO A 177 5.90 1.91 6.42
C PRO A 177 6.75 2.21 5.18
N LEU A 178 8.07 2.12 5.33
CA LEU A 178 9.00 2.31 4.21
C LEU A 178 9.11 1.05 3.36
N ARG A 179 9.34 1.25 2.07
CA ARG A 179 9.52 0.16 1.11
C ARG A 179 10.93 -0.40 1.18
N TRP A 180 11.01 -1.70 0.97
CA TRP A 180 12.28 -2.41 0.83
C TRP A 180 12.36 -3.02 -0.57
N GLU A 181 13.35 -2.58 -1.34
CA GLU A 181 13.56 -3.03 -2.72
C GLU A 181 15.06 -3.28 -2.93
N GLU A 182 15.45 -4.45 -3.42
CA GLU A 182 16.82 -4.79 -3.81
C GLU A 182 17.89 -4.47 -2.73
N SER A 183 17.64 -4.84 -1.48
CA SER A 183 18.50 -4.54 -0.33
C SER A 183 18.67 -3.05 -0.03
N LYS A 184 17.70 -2.25 -0.44
CA LYS A 184 17.59 -0.82 -0.15
C LYS A 184 16.27 -0.52 0.54
N MET A 185 16.32 0.34 1.52
CA MET A 185 15.16 1.02 2.04
C MET A 185 14.91 2.28 1.21
N ARG A 186 13.66 2.48 0.80
CA ARG A 186 13.26 3.63 -0.02
C ARG A 186 12.24 4.47 0.73
N LEU A 187 12.53 5.78 0.78
CA LEU A 187 11.68 6.81 1.31
C LEU A 187 11.25 7.72 0.15
N ASP A 188 9.95 7.84 -0.07
CA ASP A 188 9.34 8.67 -1.10
C ASP A 188 8.49 9.77 -0.45
N PHE A 189 8.99 11.02 -0.42
CA PHE A 189 8.23 12.16 0.07
C PHE A 189 7.57 12.89 -1.11
N PRO A 190 6.22 12.82 -1.24
CA PRO A 190 5.53 13.39 -2.39
C PRO A 190 5.48 14.91 -2.29
N MET A 191 6.03 15.59 -3.29
CA MET A 191 5.98 17.03 -3.43
C MET A 191 5.11 17.48 -4.61
N VAL A 192 4.68 16.54 -5.46
CA VAL A 192 3.91 16.83 -6.67
C VAL A 192 2.69 15.91 -6.77
N VAL A 193 1.51 16.47 -7.05
CA VAL A 193 0.32 15.69 -7.38
C VAL A 193 0.14 15.62 -8.90
N GLY A 194 0.31 14.45 -9.47
CA GLY A 194 0.02 14.21 -10.89
C GLY A 194 -1.48 14.38 -11.21
N PRO A 195 -1.83 14.94 -12.37
CA PRO A 195 -3.23 15.02 -12.82
C PRO A 195 -3.80 13.61 -13.00
N ARG A 196 -5.05 13.39 -12.52
CA ARG A 196 -5.76 12.11 -12.66
C ARG A 196 -6.66 12.13 -13.89
N TYR A 197 -6.72 11.03 -14.61
CA TYR A 197 -7.76 10.84 -15.63
C TYR A 197 -9.10 10.56 -14.93
N ILE A 198 -10.14 11.30 -15.30
CA ILE A 198 -11.50 11.14 -14.76
C ILE A 198 -12.40 10.64 -15.90
N PRO A 199 -12.82 9.37 -15.86
CA PRO A 199 -13.76 8.81 -16.84
C PRO A 199 -15.21 9.29 -16.60
N GLY A 200 -16.06 9.08 -17.61
CA GLY A 200 -17.49 9.33 -17.52
C GLY A 200 -17.96 10.67 -18.11
N THR A 201 -19.27 10.85 -18.13
CA THR A 201 -19.92 12.08 -18.56
C THR A 201 -20.19 13.00 -17.39
N GLN A 202 -19.97 14.29 -17.56
CA GLN A 202 -20.16 15.28 -16.51
C GLN A 202 -21.57 15.26 -15.94
N ALA A 203 -21.67 15.17 -14.61
CA ALA A 203 -22.92 15.35 -13.88
C ALA A 203 -23.16 16.84 -13.62
N THR A 204 -24.44 17.21 -13.48
CA THR A 204 -24.81 18.58 -13.13
C THR A 204 -24.58 18.80 -11.63
N GLY A 205 -23.61 19.62 -11.30
CA GLY A 205 -23.28 20.02 -9.93
C GLY A 205 -21.79 19.85 -9.63
N HIS A 206 -21.17 20.90 -9.13
CA HIS A 206 -19.78 20.91 -8.72
C HIS A 206 -19.76 21.11 -7.20
N GLN A 207 -19.30 20.08 -6.44
CA GLN A 207 -19.33 20.12 -4.98
C GLN A 207 -17.94 20.24 -4.33
N GLY A 208 -16.85 20.10 -5.11
CA GLY A 208 -15.48 20.09 -4.61
C GLY A 208 -14.62 21.21 -5.19
N THR A 209 -13.34 21.22 -4.80
CA THR A 209 -12.34 22.22 -5.16
C THR A 209 -11.55 21.86 -6.42
N GLY A 210 -11.75 20.64 -6.95
CA GLY A 210 -10.92 20.06 -8.01
C GLY A 210 -11.13 20.66 -9.39
N TRP A 211 -10.17 20.42 -10.28
CA TRP A 211 -10.23 20.87 -11.68
C TRP A 211 -11.23 20.05 -12.53
N ALA A 212 -11.47 18.79 -12.15
CA ALA A 212 -12.45 17.96 -12.84
C ALA A 212 -13.84 18.12 -12.22
N LEU A 213 -14.86 18.16 -13.08
CA LEU A 213 -16.26 18.11 -12.64
C LEU A 213 -16.62 16.68 -12.23
N ASP A 214 -17.59 16.55 -11.33
CA ASP A 214 -18.17 15.24 -10.98
C ASP A 214 -18.79 14.59 -12.22
N THR A 215 -18.61 13.27 -12.36
CA THR A 215 -19.10 12.49 -13.48
C THR A 215 -20.03 11.38 -13.00
N ASN A 216 -20.75 10.75 -13.93
CA ASN A 216 -21.59 9.59 -13.61
C ASN A 216 -20.78 8.35 -13.17
N GLU A 217 -19.48 8.28 -13.50
CA GLU A 217 -18.57 7.20 -13.11
C GLU A 217 -17.73 7.57 -11.87
N VAL A 218 -17.44 8.86 -11.69
CA VAL A 218 -16.69 9.41 -10.55
C VAL A 218 -17.49 10.57 -9.96
N ALA A 219 -18.44 10.25 -9.08
CA ALA A 219 -19.38 11.22 -8.51
C ALA A 219 -18.75 12.23 -7.54
N ASP A 220 -17.51 12.03 -7.16
CA ASP A 220 -16.70 12.88 -6.28
C ASP A 220 -15.42 13.41 -6.96
N ALA A 221 -15.39 13.44 -8.29
CA ALA A 221 -14.23 13.87 -9.06
C ALA A 221 -13.73 15.26 -8.65
N SER A 222 -14.61 16.20 -8.39
CA SER A 222 -14.29 17.55 -7.94
C SER A 222 -13.65 17.63 -6.54
N ARG A 223 -13.75 16.57 -5.73
CA ARG A 223 -13.13 16.48 -4.41
C ARG A 223 -11.75 15.84 -4.45
N ILE A 224 -11.47 15.01 -5.45
CA ILE A 224 -10.26 14.19 -5.56
C ILE A 224 -9.27 14.66 -6.65
N THR A 225 -9.61 15.72 -7.39
CA THR A 225 -8.77 16.29 -8.45
C THR A 225 -8.33 17.69 -8.07
N PRO A 226 -7.27 17.83 -7.25
CA PRO A 226 -6.77 19.16 -6.87
C PRO A 226 -6.38 19.96 -8.12
N PRO A 227 -6.43 21.32 -8.08
CA PRO A 227 -6.09 22.17 -9.21
C PRO A 227 -4.65 21.91 -9.72
N VAL A 228 -4.43 21.86 -11.03
CA VAL A 228 -3.12 21.58 -11.67
C VAL A 228 -2.50 22.87 -12.20
N ARG A 229 -1.24 23.16 -11.85
CA ARG A 229 -0.47 24.30 -12.37
C ARG A 229 0.26 23.97 -13.67
N ASN A 230 0.49 25.01 -14.48
CA ASN A 230 1.42 24.92 -15.61
C ASN A 230 2.86 24.66 -15.07
N PRO A 231 3.61 23.68 -15.58
CA PRO A 231 5.00 23.40 -15.18
C PRO A 231 5.93 24.62 -15.26
N ASP A 232 5.62 25.59 -16.11
CA ASP A 232 6.42 26.79 -16.31
C ASP A 232 6.14 27.91 -15.30
N SER A 233 5.12 27.76 -14.43
CA SER A 233 4.79 28.75 -13.40
C SER A 233 5.48 28.44 -12.08
N ARG A 234 6.34 29.35 -11.58
CA ARG A 234 6.98 29.23 -10.26
C ARG A 234 5.93 29.33 -9.15
N PRO A 235 5.87 28.39 -8.19
CA PRO A 235 4.94 28.47 -7.07
C PRO A 235 5.22 29.62 -6.11
N GLY A 236 6.42 30.16 -6.06
CA GLY A 236 6.77 31.29 -5.18
C GLY A 236 7.09 30.89 -3.74
N HIS A 237 7.13 29.58 -3.43
CA HIS A 237 7.52 29.05 -2.12
C HIS A 237 8.63 28.01 -2.27
N ASP A 238 9.26 27.67 -1.17
CA ASP A 238 10.32 26.68 -1.08
C ASP A 238 10.01 25.65 0.01
N ILE A 239 10.78 24.56 0.01
CA ILE A 239 10.71 23.49 1.00
C ILE A 239 12.09 23.17 1.56
N SER A 240 12.16 23.00 2.90
CA SER A 240 13.27 22.39 3.60
C SER A 240 12.91 20.97 4.01
N ILE A 241 13.87 20.03 3.89
CA ILE A 241 13.70 18.63 4.26
C ILE A 241 14.86 18.20 5.13
N THR A 242 14.55 17.64 6.31
CA THR A 242 15.50 17.02 7.22
C THR A 242 15.05 15.60 7.50
N VAL A 243 15.93 14.62 7.28
CA VAL A 243 15.65 13.20 7.55
C VAL A 243 16.63 12.69 8.60
N ASN A 244 16.12 12.18 9.72
CA ASN A 244 16.90 11.47 10.72
C ASN A 244 16.77 9.97 10.48
N LEU A 245 17.89 9.25 10.35
CA LEU A 245 17.93 7.84 9.96
C LEU A 245 18.50 6.96 11.08
N ASP A 246 17.67 6.00 11.52
CA ASP A 246 18.04 4.88 12.39
C ASP A 246 17.43 3.57 11.84
N PRO A 247 17.97 3.01 10.74
CA PRO A 247 17.34 1.88 10.04
C PRO A 247 17.51 0.54 10.79
N GLY A 248 18.37 0.47 11.83
CA GLY A 248 18.67 -0.77 12.55
C GLY A 248 19.64 -1.70 11.82
N PHE A 249 20.32 -1.19 10.79
CA PHE A 249 21.42 -1.85 10.08
C PHE A 249 22.56 -0.85 9.79
N GLU A 250 23.72 -1.38 9.47
CA GLU A 250 24.86 -0.56 9.08
C GLU A 250 24.69 0.02 7.68
N PHE A 251 24.97 1.31 7.51
CA PHE A 251 24.81 2.02 6.25
C PHE A 251 25.91 1.61 5.24
N GLY A 252 25.49 1.18 4.05
CA GLY A 252 26.38 1.06 2.89
C GLY A 252 26.46 2.37 2.11
N SER A 253 25.30 2.95 1.74
CA SER A 253 25.22 4.28 1.13
C SER A 253 23.85 4.92 1.35
N VAL A 254 23.84 6.25 1.40
CA VAL A 254 22.62 7.06 1.44
C VAL A 254 22.67 8.04 0.26
N LYS A 255 21.66 7.98 -0.63
CA LYS A 255 21.61 8.78 -1.86
C LYS A 255 20.21 9.24 -2.14
N SER A 256 20.05 10.46 -2.61
CA SER A 256 18.80 10.88 -3.25
C SER A 256 18.93 10.78 -4.77
N VAL A 257 17.94 10.15 -5.40
CA VAL A 257 17.86 10.05 -6.88
C VAL A 257 17.26 11.30 -7.50
N SER A 258 16.67 12.17 -6.69
CA SER A 258 15.94 13.34 -7.15
C SER A 258 16.60 14.68 -6.79
N HIS A 259 17.33 14.76 -5.66
CA HIS A 259 17.89 16.01 -5.12
C HIS A 259 19.34 15.85 -4.66
N ALA A 260 20.09 16.95 -4.65
CA ALA A 260 21.40 17.00 -4.00
C ALA A 260 21.21 17.08 -2.47
N ILE A 261 21.92 16.26 -1.73
CA ILE A 261 21.80 16.12 -0.28
C ILE A 261 23.15 16.23 0.41
N ASN A 262 23.13 16.65 1.67
CA ASN A 262 24.22 16.53 2.64
C ASN A 262 23.89 15.43 3.63
N VAL A 263 24.83 14.55 3.95
CA VAL A 263 24.68 13.48 4.93
C VAL A 263 25.67 13.70 6.06
N GLN A 264 25.15 13.80 7.29
CA GLN A 264 25.94 13.93 8.52
C GLN A 264 25.87 12.63 9.32
N HIS A 265 27.02 12.13 9.76
CA HIS A 265 27.11 11.00 10.69
C HIS A 265 27.04 11.50 12.12
N LEU A 266 26.09 10.98 12.90
CA LEU A 266 25.93 11.32 14.32
C LEU A 266 26.76 10.39 15.20
N ALA A 267 27.11 10.85 16.41
CA ALA A 267 28.00 10.11 17.33
C ALA A 267 27.39 8.76 17.82
N ASP A 268 26.08 8.60 17.73
CA ASP A 268 25.34 7.39 18.13
C ASP A 268 25.10 6.39 16.97
N GLY A 269 25.75 6.61 15.81
CA GLY A 269 25.65 5.75 14.63
C GLY A 269 24.48 6.08 13.71
N ARG A 270 23.60 6.99 14.08
CA ARG A 270 22.54 7.52 13.22
C ARG A 270 23.11 8.45 12.16
N GLN A 271 22.30 8.74 11.14
CA GLN A 271 22.64 9.75 10.14
C GLN A 271 21.53 10.79 10.02
N GLN A 272 21.92 12.01 9.68
CA GLN A 272 21.00 13.08 9.34
C GLN A 272 21.23 13.49 7.88
N VAL A 273 20.15 13.63 7.13
CA VAL A 273 20.16 14.03 5.72
C VAL A 273 19.41 15.33 5.57
N GLU A 274 20.01 16.28 4.85
CA GLU A 274 19.43 17.58 4.54
C GLU A 274 19.60 17.89 3.05
N LEU A 275 18.75 18.75 2.48
CA LEU A 275 18.98 19.28 1.14
C LEU A 275 20.27 20.10 1.10
N ALA A 276 21.10 19.90 0.07
CA ALA A 276 22.41 20.55 -0.04
C ALA A 276 22.35 22.09 -0.08
N GLY A 277 21.24 22.65 -0.55
CA GLY A 277 20.97 24.10 -0.58
C GLY A 277 20.19 24.63 0.61
N GLY A 278 19.88 23.78 1.61
CA GLY A 278 18.98 24.09 2.73
C GLY A 278 17.50 24.04 2.33
N ALA A 279 17.12 24.58 1.18
CA ALA A 279 15.77 24.55 0.65
C ALA A 279 15.77 24.37 -0.87
N THR A 280 14.65 23.91 -1.43
CA THR A 280 14.46 23.72 -2.88
C THR A 280 13.05 24.10 -3.30
N ILE A 281 12.85 24.23 -4.61
CA ILE A 281 11.51 24.40 -5.19
C ILE A 281 10.86 23.01 -5.30
N PRO A 282 9.63 22.82 -4.78
CA PRO A 282 8.92 21.54 -4.79
C PRO A 282 8.32 21.22 -6.17
N ASN A 283 9.14 20.86 -7.11
CA ASN A 283 8.73 20.56 -8.49
C ASN A 283 8.89 19.08 -8.89
N LYS A 284 9.38 18.26 -7.99
CA LYS A 284 9.54 16.78 -8.12
C LYS A 284 9.67 16.15 -6.75
N ASP A 285 9.18 14.93 -6.60
CA ASP A 285 9.21 14.20 -5.34
C ASP A 285 10.64 14.03 -4.80
N PHE A 286 10.78 14.11 -3.47
CA PHE A 286 12.03 13.78 -2.81
C PHE A 286 12.10 12.28 -2.59
N VAL A 287 13.10 11.65 -3.18
CA VAL A 287 13.32 10.20 -3.09
C VAL A 287 14.68 9.93 -2.49
N LEU A 288 14.71 9.19 -1.38
CA LEU A 288 15.92 8.78 -0.69
C LEU A 288 16.06 7.26 -0.71
N GLU A 289 17.21 6.77 -1.17
CA GLU A 289 17.60 5.36 -1.11
C GLU A 289 18.66 5.16 -0.05
N ILE A 290 18.40 4.26 0.89
CA ILE A 290 19.31 3.87 1.97
C ILE A 290 19.72 2.41 1.74
N GLN A 291 20.97 2.21 1.32
CA GLN A 291 21.52 0.90 1.05
C GLN A 291 22.09 0.31 2.34
N GLN A 292 21.78 -0.95 2.61
CA GLN A 292 22.43 -1.73 3.66
C GLN A 292 23.91 -2.00 3.31
N ALA A 293 24.82 -1.96 4.30
CA ALA A 293 26.19 -2.42 4.14
C ALA A 293 26.23 -3.93 3.80
N GLU A 294 27.27 -4.36 3.10
CA GLU A 294 27.44 -5.78 2.77
C GLU A 294 27.39 -6.66 4.01
N SER A 295 26.59 -7.69 3.99
CA SER A 295 26.36 -8.60 5.11
C SER A 295 26.11 -10.03 4.61
N THR A 296 26.74 -11.00 5.25
CA THR A 296 26.52 -12.44 5.03
C THR A 296 25.54 -13.06 6.02
N GLN A 297 25.12 -12.29 7.03
CA GLN A 297 24.16 -12.70 8.05
C GLN A 297 22.98 -11.74 8.11
N PRO A 298 21.79 -12.20 8.49
CA PRO A 298 20.66 -11.32 8.75
C PRO A 298 21.02 -10.27 9.82
N LYS A 299 20.53 -9.05 9.64
CA LYS A 299 20.63 -7.98 10.63
C LYS A 299 19.27 -7.79 11.30
N THR A 300 19.26 -7.79 12.60
CA THR A 300 18.02 -7.68 13.38
C THR A 300 18.11 -6.50 14.33
N ALA A 301 16.99 -5.78 14.47
CA ALA A 301 16.88 -4.62 15.35
C ALA A 301 15.56 -4.63 16.10
N LEU A 302 15.57 -4.10 17.33
CA LEU A 302 14.39 -3.90 18.17
C LEU A 302 14.28 -2.44 18.53
N PHE A 303 13.17 -1.81 18.17
CA PHE A 303 12.82 -0.44 18.51
C PHE A 303 11.62 -0.44 19.47
N LEU A 304 11.68 0.42 20.47
CA LEU A 304 10.67 0.52 21.51
C LEU A 304 10.06 1.93 21.52
N SER A 305 8.77 2.00 21.75
CA SER A 305 8.01 3.23 21.93
C SER A 305 7.23 3.16 23.25
N PRO A 306 7.78 3.65 24.37
CA PRO A 306 7.13 3.58 25.68
C PRO A 306 5.91 4.50 25.74
N GLU A 307 4.80 4.01 26.30
CA GLU A 307 3.58 4.76 26.52
C GLU A 307 3.64 5.50 27.87
N GLY A 308 4.25 6.69 27.88
CA GLY A 308 4.31 7.54 29.08
C GLY A 308 4.80 6.79 30.33
N ASN A 309 4.08 6.95 31.47
CA ASN A 309 4.40 6.31 32.74
C ASN A 309 3.60 5.02 33.02
N SER A 310 2.84 4.51 32.07
CA SER A 310 1.92 3.37 32.24
C SER A 310 2.62 2.00 32.34
N GLY A 311 3.91 1.93 32.07
CA GLY A 311 4.73 0.70 32.07
C GLY A 311 4.54 -0.17 30.82
N GLY A 312 3.68 0.22 29.87
CA GLY A 312 3.51 -0.39 28.56
C GLY A 312 4.45 0.22 27.52
N ALA A 313 4.72 -0.53 26.47
CA ALA A 313 5.45 -0.04 25.31
C ALA A 313 5.06 -0.81 24.06
N GLU A 314 4.85 -0.13 22.96
CA GLU A 314 4.82 -0.77 21.65
C GLU A 314 6.25 -1.02 21.18
N PHE A 315 6.44 -2.05 20.37
CA PHE A 315 7.72 -2.35 19.77
C PHE A 315 7.61 -2.70 18.29
N LEU A 316 8.71 -2.44 17.60
CA LEU A 316 8.98 -2.85 16.24
C LEU A 316 10.23 -3.74 16.25
N LEU A 317 10.09 -5.00 15.87
CA LEU A 317 11.20 -5.89 15.60
C LEU A 317 11.35 -6.03 14.09
N THR A 318 12.55 -5.76 13.58
CA THR A 318 12.88 -5.92 12.16
C THR A 318 14.02 -6.92 12.00
N ALA A 319 13.94 -7.77 10.96
CA ALA A 319 15.07 -8.56 10.52
C ALA A 319 15.29 -8.32 9.03
N PHE A 320 16.47 -7.83 8.67
CA PHE A 320 16.88 -7.55 7.31
C PHE A 320 17.67 -8.73 6.75
N PRO A 321 17.41 -9.13 5.50
CA PRO A 321 18.17 -10.22 4.89
C PRO A 321 19.63 -9.83 4.68
N PRO A 322 20.54 -10.82 4.57
CA PRO A 322 21.90 -10.56 4.14
C PRO A 322 21.93 -10.03 2.71
N THR A 323 22.94 -9.23 2.36
CA THR A 323 23.12 -8.72 1.00
C THR A 323 23.73 -9.78 0.07
N VAL A 324 24.35 -10.81 0.66
CA VAL A 324 24.95 -11.95 -0.07
C VAL A 324 24.06 -13.18 0.09
N GLN A 325 23.68 -13.76 -1.04
CA GLN A 325 22.81 -14.94 -1.06
C GLN A 325 23.43 -16.13 -0.31
N PRO A 326 22.66 -16.86 0.52
CA PRO A 326 23.14 -18.09 1.15
C PRO A 326 23.60 -19.11 0.11
N SER A 327 24.70 -19.80 0.37
CA SER A 327 25.31 -20.73 -0.59
C SER A 327 24.55 -22.03 -0.78
N LYS A 328 23.56 -22.33 0.07
CA LYS A 328 22.83 -23.62 0.06
C LYS A 328 21.33 -23.37 -0.06
N ARG A 329 20.77 -23.78 -1.19
CA ARG A 329 19.33 -23.78 -1.42
C ARG A 329 18.66 -24.94 -0.67
N VAL A 330 17.53 -24.67 -0.05
CA VAL A 330 16.64 -25.72 0.49
C VAL A 330 15.73 -26.19 -0.64
N PRO A 331 15.62 -27.53 -0.92
CA PRO A 331 14.71 -28.03 -1.93
C PRO A 331 13.25 -27.74 -1.51
N VAL A 332 12.41 -27.45 -2.50
CA VAL A 332 11.01 -27.10 -2.26
C VAL A 332 10.06 -28.20 -2.74
N GLU A 333 8.94 -28.32 -2.03
CA GLU A 333 7.76 -29.04 -2.49
C GLU A 333 6.70 -28.02 -2.88
N MET A 334 6.51 -27.81 -4.18
CA MET A 334 5.62 -26.81 -4.74
C MET A 334 4.26 -27.42 -5.05
N LEU A 335 3.22 -27.03 -4.33
CA LEU A 335 1.84 -27.49 -4.53
C LEU A 335 1.03 -26.36 -5.16
N TYR A 336 0.64 -26.51 -6.41
CA TYR A 336 -0.17 -25.54 -7.13
C TYR A 336 -1.65 -25.90 -6.98
N LEU A 337 -2.46 -24.93 -6.57
CA LEU A 337 -3.91 -25.01 -6.50
C LEU A 337 -4.51 -24.00 -7.48
N ILE A 338 -5.08 -24.47 -8.57
CA ILE A 338 -5.60 -23.62 -9.63
C ILE A 338 -7.13 -23.66 -9.70
N ASP A 339 -7.73 -22.48 -9.63
CA ASP A 339 -9.14 -22.27 -9.84
C ASP A 339 -9.50 -22.47 -11.32
N ILE A 340 -10.46 -23.34 -11.58
CA ILE A 340 -11.04 -23.57 -12.91
C ILE A 340 -12.57 -23.38 -12.87
N SER A 341 -13.08 -22.56 -11.95
CA SER A 341 -14.49 -22.22 -11.83
C SER A 341 -15.01 -21.39 -13.01
N GLY A 342 -16.33 -21.18 -13.05
CA GLY A 342 -16.98 -20.44 -14.15
C GLY A 342 -16.54 -18.96 -14.25
N SER A 343 -16.21 -18.31 -13.14
CA SER A 343 -15.70 -16.91 -13.11
C SER A 343 -14.34 -16.78 -13.81
N MET A 344 -13.53 -17.83 -13.78
CA MET A 344 -12.24 -17.89 -14.45
C MET A 344 -12.33 -17.95 -15.99
N ALA A 345 -13.53 -18.02 -16.58
CA ALA A 345 -13.67 -18.14 -18.03
C ALA A 345 -13.11 -16.93 -18.79
N GLY A 346 -12.58 -17.16 -19.98
CA GLY A 346 -11.97 -16.12 -20.82
C GLY A 346 -10.52 -15.85 -20.48
N THR A 347 -10.15 -14.58 -20.26
CA THR A 347 -8.76 -14.17 -20.02
C THR A 347 -8.19 -14.68 -18.70
N SER A 348 -9.02 -14.83 -17.67
CA SER A 348 -8.56 -15.25 -16.33
C SER A 348 -7.96 -16.66 -16.35
N ILE A 349 -8.60 -17.64 -17.01
CA ILE A 349 -8.03 -19.00 -17.11
C ILE A 349 -6.75 -19.02 -17.97
N GLU A 350 -6.64 -18.15 -18.96
CA GLU A 350 -5.42 -18.04 -19.77
C GLU A 350 -4.27 -17.48 -18.94
N GLN A 351 -4.53 -16.46 -18.14
CA GLN A 351 -3.58 -15.88 -17.18
C GLN A 351 -3.15 -16.90 -16.13
N ALA A 352 -4.09 -17.61 -15.51
CA ALA A 352 -3.80 -18.62 -14.51
C ALA A 352 -2.96 -19.78 -15.07
N ARG A 353 -3.29 -20.26 -16.28
CA ARG A 353 -2.47 -21.27 -16.99
C ARG A 353 -1.07 -20.73 -17.29
N GLY A 354 -0.96 -19.48 -17.79
CA GLY A 354 0.31 -18.83 -18.05
C GLY A 354 1.16 -18.71 -16.78
N ALA A 355 0.58 -18.25 -15.68
CA ALA A 355 1.25 -18.16 -14.39
C ALA A 355 1.73 -19.52 -13.87
N LEU A 356 0.88 -20.56 -13.96
CA LEU A 356 1.25 -21.91 -13.54
C LEU A 356 2.34 -22.51 -14.44
N LEU A 357 2.30 -22.29 -15.74
CA LEU A 357 3.38 -22.71 -16.65
C LEU A 357 4.71 -22.03 -16.30
N GLN A 358 4.69 -20.74 -15.98
CA GLN A 358 5.88 -20.03 -15.49
C GLN A 358 6.39 -20.63 -14.17
N GLY A 359 5.46 -20.97 -13.25
CA GLY A 359 5.78 -21.64 -12.00
C GLY A 359 6.45 -23.00 -12.21
N LEU A 360 6.01 -23.79 -13.19
CA LEU A 360 6.64 -25.07 -13.56
C LEU A 360 8.03 -24.90 -14.17
N ASP A 361 8.25 -23.81 -14.94
CA ASP A 361 9.54 -23.50 -15.55
C ASP A 361 10.59 -23.05 -14.52
N GLY A 362 10.14 -22.50 -13.39
CA GLY A 362 11.00 -22.11 -12.25
C GLY A 362 11.45 -23.27 -11.36
N LEU A 363 10.95 -24.50 -11.55
CA LEU A 363 11.34 -25.64 -10.72
C LEU A 363 12.79 -26.06 -10.98
N ASN A 364 13.54 -26.29 -9.91
CA ASN A 364 14.92 -26.74 -9.99
C ASN A 364 15.03 -28.27 -9.90
N PRO A 365 16.10 -28.87 -10.45
CA PRO A 365 16.41 -30.26 -10.20
C PRO A 365 16.52 -30.54 -8.68
N GLY A 366 15.76 -31.51 -8.19
CA GLY A 366 15.68 -31.84 -6.77
C GLY A 366 14.43 -31.31 -6.09
N ASP A 367 13.67 -30.42 -6.70
CA ASP A 367 12.34 -30.03 -6.22
C ASP A 367 11.29 -31.09 -6.50
N ARG A 368 10.17 -30.98 -5.81
CA ARG A 368 8.97 -31.76 -6.07
C ARG A 368 7.81 -30.83 -6.33
N PHE A 369 6.82 -31.30 -7.10
CA PHE A 369 5.62 -30.51 -7.36
C PHE A 369 4.36 -31.36 -7.45
N GLY A 370 3.22 -30.76 -7.11
CA GLY A 370 1.87 -31.27 -7.32
C GLY A 370 0.99 -30.20 -7.93
N ILE A 371 -0.03 -30.61 -8.67
CA ILE A 371 -1.04 -29.71 -9.23
C ILE A 371 -2.41 -30.26 -8.88
N GLU A 372 -3.25 -29.39 -8.32
CA GLU A 372 -4.65 -29.67 -8.06
C GLU A 372 -5.49 -28.54 -8.67
N ALA A 373 -6.44 -28.89 -9.54
CA ALA A 373 -7.40 -27.98 -10.10
C ALA A 373 -8.73 -28.13 -9.35
N PHE A 374 -9.46 -27.04 -9.12
CA PHE A 374 -10.75 -27.11 -8.44
C PHE A 374 -11.85 -26.27 -9.11
N ASN A 375 -13.07 -26.77 -9.01
CA ASN A 375 -14.31 -26.06 -9.30
C ASN A 375 -15.41 -26.55 -8.33
N ASN A 376 -16.40 -27.36 -8.76
CA ASN A 376 -17.36 -28.03 -7.86
C ASN A 376 -16.71 -29.15 -7.01
N THR A 377 -15.54 -29.61 -7.39
CA THR A 377 -14.70 -30.59 -6.71
C THR A 377 -13.24 -30.32 -7.09
N TYR A 378 -12.32 -31.16 -6.63
CA TYR A 378 -10.91 -31.05 -6.99
C TYR A 378 -10.45 -32.20 -7.86
N TYR A 379 -9.42 -31.95 -8.67
CA TYR A 379 -8.82 -32.89 -9.63
C TYR A 379 -7.30 -32.83 -9.51
N GLU A 380 -6.70 -33.93 -9.12
CA GLU A 380 -5.26 -34.04 -8.96
C GLU A 380 -4.58 -34.41 -10.28
N PHE A 381 -3.46 -33.78 -10.59
CA PHE A 381 -2.57 -34.22 -11.68
C PHE A 381 -1.91 -35.56 -11.37
N ALA A 382 -1.50 -35.75 -10.11
CA ALA A 382 -0.95 -36.99 -9.58
C ALA A 382 -1.29 -37.11 -8.09
N PRO A 383 -1.50 -38.36 -7.54
CA PRO A 383 -1.84 -38.55 -6.13
C PRO A 383 -0.79 -38.00 -5.16
N GLU A 384 0.49 -38.12 -5.53
CA GLU A 384 1.62 -37.65 -4.74
C GLU A 384 2.46 -36.63 -5.53
N PRO A 385 3.12 -35.68 -4.84
CA PRO A 385 4.02 -34.72 -5.50
C PRO A 385 5.15 -35.43 -6.25
N LEU A 386 5.31 -35.14 -7.53
CA LEU A 386 6.31 -35.73 -8.42
C LEU A 386 7.65 -34.98 -8.33
N ALA A 387 8.75 -35.69 -8.56
CA ALA A 387 10.05 -35.04 -8.76
C ALA A 387 10.03 -34.14 -10.02
N ALA A 388 10.67 -32.99 -9.94
CA ALA A 388 10.75 -32.02 -11.05
C ALA A 388 11.74 -32.49 -12.14
N THR A 389 11.44 -33.66 -12.75
CA THR A 389 12.19 -34.14 -13.92
C THR A 389 11.64 -33.52 -15.21
N PRO A 390 12.44 -33.42 -16.27
CA PRO A 390 11.96 -32.88 -17.56
C PRO A 390 10.70 -33.61 -18.07
N GLU A 391 10.60 -34.92 -17.87
CA GLU A 391 9.46 -35.74 -18.30
C GLU A 391 8.19 -35.39 -17.51
N ASN A 392 8.31 -35.29 -16.18
CA ASN A 392 7.19 -34.94 -15.31
C ASN A 392 6.72 -33.50 -15.55
N VAL A 393 7.64 -32.56 -15.69
CA VAL A 393 7.33 -31.15 -16.02
C VAL A 393 6.65 -31.06 -17.40
N ALA A 394 7.14 -31.78 -18.42
CA ALA A 394 6.50 -31.81 -19.73
C ALA A 394 5.09 -32.42 -19.70
N ALA A 395 4.84 -33.43 -18.87
CA ALA A 395 3.51 -34.01 -18.66
C ALA A 395 2.57 -33.00 -17.95
N ALA A 396 3.06 -32.31 -16.91
CA ALA A 396 2.32 -31.28 -16.19
C ALA A 396 1.95 -30.10 -17.11
N ARG A 397 2.85 -29.65 -17.95
CA ARG A 397 2.58 -28.58 -18.94
C ARG A 397 1.42 -28.95 -19.87
N ARG A 398 1.37 -30.20 -20.38
CA ARG A 398 0.23 -30.66 -21.19
C ARG A 398 -1.08 -30.70 -20.41
N TYR A 399 -1.02 -31.13 -19.15
CA TYR A 399 -2.19 -31.11 -18.26
C TYR A 399 -2.72 -29.68 -18.07
N VAL A 400 -1.84 -28.73 -17.70
CA VAL A 400 -2.20 -27.32 -17.47
C VAL A 400 -2.78 -26.68 -18.74
N GLN A 401 -2.21 -26.93 -19.91
CA GLN A 401 -2.71 -26.42 -21.18
C GLN A 401 -4.12 -26.94 -21.53
N GLY A 402 -4.48 -28.12 -21.01
CA GLY A 402 -5.81 -28.72 -21.20
C GLY A 402 -6.88 -28.26 -20.23
N LEU A 403 -6.53 -27.52 -19.15
CA LEU A 403 -7.51 -27.04 -18.17
C LEU A 403 -8.50 -26.07 -18.81
N GLN A 404 -9.78 -26.20 -18.45
CA GLN A 404 -10.86 -25.34 -18.95
C GLN A 404 -11.72 -24.87 -17.77
N ALA A 405 -12.12 -23.59 -17.81
CA ALA A 405 -12.97 -23.00 -16.79
C ALA A 405 -14.42 -23.46 -16.93
N GLY A 406 -15.08 -23.70 -15.81
CA GLY A 406 -16.51 -24.04 -15.71
C GLY A 406 -16.88 -24.63 -14.35
N GLY A 407 -18.14 -24.50 -13.98
CA GLY A 407 -18.67 -24.99 -12.70
C GLY A 407 -18.67 -23.95 -11.58
N GLY A 408 -18.87 -24.40 -10.35
CA GLY A 408 -18.83 -23.56 -9.14
C GLY A 408 -17.42 -23.42 -8.59
N THR A 409 -17.28 -22.91 -7.34
CA THR A 409 -15.97 -22.57 -6.72
C THR A 409 -15.91 -23.16 -5.30
N GLU A 410 -15.61 -24.47 -5.21
CA GLU A 410 -15.44 -25.18 -3.93
C GLU A 410 -13.97 -25.23 -3.50
N MET A 411 -13.43 -24.08 -3.11
CA MET A 411 -12.00 -23.92 -2.75
C MET A 411 -11.65 -24.65 -1.45
N LEU A 412 -12.49 -24.56 -0.41
CA LEU A 412 -12.15 -25.05 0.93
C LEU A 412 -11.86 -26.57 0.97
N PRO A 413 -12.66 -27.45 0.33
CA PRO A 413 -12.34 -28.88 0.26
C PRO A 413 -10.99 -29.17 -0.43
N ALA A 414 -10.69 -28.46 -1.53
CA ALA A 414 -9.45 -28.59 -2.28
C ALA A 414 -8.23 -28.14 -1.44
N LEU A 415 -8.33 -26.98 -0.81
CA LEU A 415 -7.29 -26.45 0.05
C LEU A 415 -7.01 -27.37 1.25
N LEU A 416 -8.07 -27.88 1.90
CA LEU A 416 -7.94 -28.85 2.99
C LEU A 416 -7.29 -30.15 2.53
N HIS A 417 -7.61 -30.61 1.33
CA HIS A 417 -7.01 -31.80 0.76
C HIS A 417 -5.49 -31.63 0.61
N LEU A 418 -5.04 -30.52 0.01
CA LEU A 418 -3.61 -30.22 -0.13
C LEU A 418 -2.89 -30.08 1.21
N MET A 419 -3.49 -29.35 2.17
CA MET A 419 -2.88 -29.14 3.49
C MET A 419 -2.73 -30.43 4.31
N ARG A 420 -3.59 -31.45 4.08
CA ARG A 420 -3.57 -32.74 4.78
C ARG A 420 -2.62 -33.76 4.18
N LYS A 421 -2.04 -33.51 3.01
CA LYS A 421 -1.01 -34.38 2.43
C LYS A 421 0.19 -34.44 3.39
N PRO A 422 0.78 -35.66 3.60
CA PRO A 422 1.96 -35.79 4.44
C PRO A 422 3.09 -34.87 3.99
N GLU A 423 3.74 -34.17 4.92
CA GLU A 423 4.93 -33.36 4.62
C GLU A 423 6.10 -34.28 4.26
N ILE A 424 6.87 -33.94 3.24
CA ILE A 424 8.04 -34.69 2.81
C ILE A 424 9.26 -34.14 3.59
N PRO A 425 9.92 -34.98 4.42
CA PRO A 425 11.06 -34.52 5.19
C PRO A 425 12.19 -33.95 4.30
N GLY A 426 12.76 -32.84 4.70
CA GLY A 426 13.85 -32.17 3.98
C GLY A 426 13.41 -31.24 2.86
N TYR A 427 12.11 -31.09 2.62
CA TYR A 427 11.54 -30.13 1.69
C TYR A 427 10.82 -29.01 2.43
N LEU A 428 10.88 -27.80 1.87
CA LEU A 428 10.06 -26.69 2.31
C LEU A 428 8.80 -26.65 1.46
N ARG A 429 7.62 -26.89 2.10
CA ARG A 429 6.34 -26.94 1.40
C ARG A 429 5.80 -25.55 1.13
N HIS A 430 5.49 -25.26 -0.14
CA HIS A 430 4.84 -24.07 -0.61
C HIS A 430 3.55 -24.44 -1.35
N ILE A 431 2.45 -23.78 -0.99
CA ILE A 431 1.17 -23.85 -1.69
C ILE A 431 1.02 -22.54 -2.47
N VAL A 432 0.80 -22.63 -3.78
CA VAL A 432 0.54 -21.48 -4.64
C VAL A 432 -0.88 -21.57 -5.17
N LEU A 433 -1.77 -20.71 -4.66
CA LEU A 433 -3.17 -20.63 -5.06
C LEU A 433 -3.33 -19.58 -6.17
N LEU A 434 -3.94 -19.99 -7.31
CA LEU A 434 -4.26 -19.10 -8.43
C LEU A 434 -5.79 -19.05 -8.55
N THR A 435 -6.40 -17.88 -8.34
CA THR A 435 -7.86 -17.70 -8.32
C THR A 435 -8.24 -16.25 -8.60
N ASP A 436 -9.46 -15.99 -9.09
CA ASP A 436 -10.09 -14.66 -9.11
C ASP A 436 -10.83 -14.34 -7.79
N GLY A 437 -10.98 -15.32 -6.90
CA GLY A 437 -11.31 -15.17 -5.48
C GLY A 437 -12.72 -14.73 -5.14
N ASP A 438 -13.72 -15.01 -5.97
CA ASP A 438 -15.10 -14.67 -5.62
C ASP A 438 -15.75 -15.81 -4.77
N LEU A 439 -15.66 -15.67 -3.44
CA LEU A 439 -16.16 -16.65 -2.45
C LEU A 439 -16.92 -15.95 -1.31
N GLY A 440 -17.89 -16.67 -0.75
CA GLY A 440 -18.73 -16.20 0.37
C GLY A 440 -18.43 -16.85 1.72
N ASN A 441 -17.42 -17.74 1.82
CA ASN A 441 -17.08 -18.49 3.05
C ASN A 441 -15.65 -18.22 3.56
N GLU A 442 -15.22 -16.96 3.50
CA GLU A 442 -13.87 -16.52 3.84
C GLU A 442 -13.46 -16.90 5.28
N GLU A 443 -14.39 -16.81 6.25
CA GLU A 443 -14.10 -17.13 7.65
C GLU A 443 -13.72 -18.61 7.84
N GLU A 444 -14.44 -19.52 7.17
CA GLU A 444 -14.15 -20.95 7.21
C GLU A 444 -12.77 -21.25 6.60
N ILE A 445 -12.42 -20.57 5.50
CA ILE A 445 -11.11 -20.68 4.86
C ILE A 445 -10.00 -20.19 5.79
N PHE A 446 -10.17 -19.03 6.44
CA PHE A 446 -9.18 -18.50 7.38
C PHE A 446 -9.03 -19.40 8.61
N ALA A 447 -10.13 -19.97 9.13
CA ALA A 447 -10.08 -20.93 10.23
C ALA A 447 -9.34 -22.21 9.82
N ALA A 448 -9.61 -22.72 8.62
CA ALA A 448 -8.93 -23.90 8.07
C ALA A 448 -7.43 -23.67 7.90
N LEU A 449 -7.01 -22.52 7.39
CA LEU A 449 -5.59 -22.14 7.27
C LEU A 449 -4.90 -22.10 8.63
N ARG A 450 -5.52 -21.47 9.62
CA ARG A 450 -4.96 -21.41 10.99
C ARG A 450 -4.76 -22.78 11.61
N GLN A 451 -5.68 -23.72 11.35
CA GLN A 451 -5.68 -25.05 11.99
C GLN A 451 -4.88 -26.10 11.23
N ASN A 452 -4.84 -26.04 9.89
CA ASN A 452 -4.36 -27.17 9.08
C ASN A 452 -3.09 -26.89 8.25
N LEU A 453 -2.64 -25.64 8.14
CA LEU A 453 -1.51 -25.30 7.26
C LEU A 453 -0.18 -25.94 7.69
N GLY A 454 0.00 -26.24 8.99
CA GLY A 454 1.22 -26.88 9.50
C GLY A 454 2.48 -26.06 9.23
N GLY A 455 3.49 -26.74 8.70
CA GLY A 455 4.76 -26.17 8.26
C GLY A 455 4.72 -25.50 6.88
N ALA A 456 3.65 -25.63 6.10
CA ALA A 456 3.53 -25.08 4.76
C ALA A 456 3.43 -23.53 4.74
N ARG A 457 3.73 -22.93 3.58
CA ARG A 457 3.51 -21.52 3.26
C ARG A 457 2.49 -21.43 2.15
N LEU A 458 1.56 -20.46 2.24
CA LEU A 458 0.55 -20.24 1.21
C LEU A 458 0.79 -18.88 0.54
N TYR A 459 1.02 -18.93 -0.76
CA TYR A 459 1.11 -17.77 -1.64
C TYR A 459 -0.15 -17.67 -2.47
N THR A 460 -0.67 -16.47 -2.64
CA THR A 460 -1.88 -16.25 -3.43
C THR A 460 -1.56 -15.42 -4.66
N VAL A 461 -2.02 -15.89 -5.80
CA VAL A 461 -1.94 -15.19 -7.09
C VAL A 461 -3.36 -14.85 -7.50
N ALA A 462 -3.73 -13.59 -7.33
CA ALA A 462 -5.03 -13.07 -7.73
C ALA A 462 -5.03 -12.76 -9.22
N ILE A 463 -5.99 -13.32 -9.94
CA ILE A 463 -6.07 -13.30 -11.40
C ILE A 463 -7.19 -12.37 -11.85
N GLY A 464 -6.95 -11.61 -12.95
CA GLY A 464 -7.95 -10.79 -13.59
C GLY A 464 -7.99 -9.34 -13.11
N SER A 465 -8.91 -8.55 -13.69
CA SER A 465 -8.98 -7.10 -13.49
C SER A 465 -9.64 -6.66 -12.17
N ALA A 466 -10.42 -7.53 -11.53
CA ALA A 466 -11.15 -7.22 -10.31
C ALA A 466 -11.27 -8.43 -9.36
N PRO A 467 -10.15 -9.03 -8.93
CA PRO A 467 -10.19 -10.18 -8.03
C PRO A 467 -10.56 -9.74 -6.60
N ASN A 468 -10.93 -10.70 -5.74
CA ASN A 468 -11.11 -10.44 -4.32
C ASN A 468 -9.77 -10.23 -3.61
N PHE A 469 -9.25 -9.00 -3.66
CA PHE A 469 -7.98 -8.61 -3.03
C PHE A 469 -7.95 -8.89 -1.53
N PHE A 470 -9.07 -8.69 -0.84
CA PHE A 470 -9.17 -8.93 0.60
C PHE A 470 -8.90 -10.40 0.92
N LEU A 471 -9.64 -11.32 0.30
CA LEU A 471 -9.47 -12.75 0.51
C LEU A 471 -8.03 -13.19 0.19
N ALA A 472 -7.52 -12.83 -0.99
CA ALA A 472 -6.19 -13.22 -1.43
C ALA A 472 -5.08 -12.70 -0.50
N THR A 473 -5.14 -11.43 -0.09
CA THR A 473 -4.17 -10.84 0.84
C THR A 473 -4.22 -11.52 2.21
N LYS A 474 -5.42 -11.75 2.76
CA LYS A 474 -5.56 -12.37 4.09
C LYS A 474 -5.15 -13.85 4.09
N MET A 475 -5.47 -14.59 3.04
CA MET A 475 -4.99 -15.97 2.90
C MET A 475 -3.46 -16.03 2.89
N ALA A 476 -2.79 -15.15 2.15
CA ALA A 476 -1.33 -15.06 2.13
C ALA A 476 -0.76 -14.70 3.51
N GLN A 477 -1.34 -13.72 4.22
CA GLN A 477 -0.94 -13.34 5.58
C GLN A 477 -1.07 -14.50 6.58
N PHE A 478 -2.23 -15.17 6.62
CA PHE A 478 -2.41 -16.36 7.46
C PHE A 478 -1.51 -17.53 7.03
N GLY A 479 -1.18 -17.56 5.74
CA GLY A 479 -0.32 -18.55 5.12
C GLY A 479 1.18 -18.32 5.31
N ARG A 480 1.62 -17.24 5.94
CA ARG A 480 3.05 -16.83 6.04
C ARG A 480 3.73 -16.62 4.68
N GLY A 481 2.95 -16.42 3.63
CA GLY A 481 3.42 -16.14 2.29
C GLY A 481 3.11 -14.72 1.86
N THR A 482 3.14 -14.48 0.54
CA THR A 482 2.87 -13.20 -0.07
C THR A 482 1.72 -13.25 -1.06
N PHE A 483 1.13 -12.10 -1.29
CA PHE A 483 0.10 -11.88 -2.29
C PHE A 483 0.73 -11.31 -3.58
N THR A 484 0.28 -11.81 -4.74
CA THR A 484 0.67 -11.35 -6.07
C THR A 484 -0.59 -11.10 -6.89
N HIS A 485 -0.63 -10.02 -7.66
CA HIS A 485 -1.73 -9.72 -8.58
C HIS A 485 -1.25 -9.76 -10.03
N ILE A 486 -2.04 -10.40 -10.90
CA ILE A 486 -1.85 -10.45 -12.35
C ILE A 486 -3.12 -9.92 -13.00
N ALA A 487 -3.10 -8.65 -13.40
CA ALA A 487 -4.23 -7.99 -14.06
C ALA A 487 -4.26 -8.25 -15.57
N ASP A 488 -3.08 -8.38 -16.19
CA ASP A 488 -2.92 -8.55 -17.64
C ASP A 488 -1.89 -9.63 -17.99
N ASN A 489 -2.06 -10.24 -19.19
CA ASN A 489 -1.14 -11.27 -19.69
C ASN A 489 0.32 -10.80 -19.81
N SER A 490 0.56 -9.52 -20.05
CA SER A 490 1.90 -8.94 -20.16
C SER A 490 2.67 -8.93 -18.82
N GLU A 491 1.95 -8.98 -17.71
CA GLU A 491 2.52 -8.94 -16.35
C GLU A 491 2.95 -10.32 -15.82
N ILE A 492 2.48 -11.42 -16.44
CA ILE A 492 2.68 -12.79 -15.94
C ILE A 492 4.16 -13.07 -15.66
N THR A 493 5.04 -12.80 -16.62
CA THR A 493 6.47 -13.12 -16.50
C THR A 493 7.12 -12.34 -15.38
N GLU A 494 6.81 -11.06 -15.25
CA GLU A 494 7.37 -10.19 -14.22
C GLU A 494 6.85 -10.57 -12.83
N GLN A 495 5.52 -10.68 -12.65
CA GLN A 495 4.91 -10.95 -11.36
C GLN A 495 5.25 -12.37 -10.84
N MET A 496 5.16 -13.37 -11.70
CA MET A 496 5.56 -14.74 -11.34
C MET A 496 7.07 -14.85 -11.11
N GLY A 497 7.88 -14.13 -11.87
CA GLY A 497 9.33 -14.07 -11.64
C GLY A 497 9.65 -13.56 -10.23
N ARG A 498 9.04 -12.44 -9.80
CA ARG A 498 9.20 -11.89 -8.44
C ARG A 498 8.73 -12.87 -7.35
N LEU A 499 7.59 -13.52 -7.56
CA LEU A 499 7.07 -14.53 -6.64
C LEU A 499 8.04 -15.70 -6.47
N LEU A 500 8.51 -16.28 -7.59
CA LEU A 500 9.45 -17.41 -7.58
C LEU A 500 10.78 -17.04 -6.93
N GLU A 501 11.34 -15.87 -7.24
CA GLU A 501 12.54 -15.36 -6.58
C GLU A 501 12.36 -15.24 -5.05
N THR A 502 11.19 -14.81 -4.59
CA THR A 502 10.85 -14.76 -3.17
C THR A 502 10.82 -16.17 -2.56
N ILE A 503 10.09 -17.10 -3.20
CA ILE A 503 9.94 -18.48 -2.74
C ILE A 503 11.29 -19.22 -2.69
N GLU A 504 12.16 -18.99 -3.67
CA GLU A 504 13.44 -19.70 -3.82
C GLU A 504 14.54 -19.21 -2.89
N SER A 505 14.33 -18.07 -2.22
CA SER A 505 15.37 -17.42 -1.40
C SER A 505 15.00 -17.25 0.08
N PRO A 506 14.55 -18.31 0.79
CA PRO A 506 14.34 -18.22 2.23
C PRO A 506 15.70 -18.05 2.93
N VAL A 507 15.79 -17.05 3.79
CA VAL A 507 16.96 -16.76 4.63
C VAL A 507 16.78 -17.38 6.02
N LEU A 508 15.62 -17.11 6.64
CA LEU A 508 15.21 -17.71 7.90
C LEU A 508 13.80 -18.27 7.78
N THR A 509 13.63 -19.53 8.14
CA THR A 509 12.34 -20.20 8.18
C THR A 509 11.94 -20.56 9.61
N ASP A 510 10.64 -20.79 9.83
CA ASP A 510 10.09 -21.20 11.14
C ASP A 510 10.43 -20.20 12.26
N VAL A 511 10.39 -18.91 11.93
CA VAL A 511 10.71 -17.84 12.86
C VAL A 511 9.72 -17.84 14.03
N LYS A 512 10.26 -17.87 15.26
CA LYS A 512 9.50 -17.79 16.50
C LYS A 512 10.08 -16.71 17.40
N LEU A 513 9.18 -15.95 18.03
CA LEU A 513 9.55 -14.95 19.04
C LEU A 513 9.08 -15.44 20.41
N THR A 514 9.98 -15.36 21.38
CA THR A 514 9.66 -15.61 22.81
C THR A 514 10.18 -14.43 23.64
N PHE A 515 9.51 -14.16 24.75
CA PHE A 515 9.76 -13.00 25.58
C PHE A 515 10.04 -13.43 27.02
N GLU A 516 11.11 -12.91 27.59
CA GLU A 516 11.51 -13.18 28.97
C GLU A 516 11.44 -11.87 29.79
N GLY A 517 10.88 -11.93 31.02
CA GLY A 517 10.82 -10.80 31.94
C GLY A 517 9.69 -9.79 31.67
N VAL A 518 8.87 -10.02 30.64
CA VAL A 518 7.74 -9.16 30.24
C VAL A 518 6.56 -9.99 29.77
N GLU A 519 5.35 -9.39 29.82
CA GLU A 519 4.17 -9.91 29.14
C GLU A 519 3.96 -9.14 27.83
N VAL A 520 3.67 -9.86 26.76
CA VAL A 520 3.44 -9.30 25.44
C VAL A 520 2.07 -9.72 24.90
N ALA A 521 1.39 -8.79 24.27
CA ALA A 521 0.12 -9.00 23.61
C ALA A 521 0.12 -8.38 22.20
N ASP A 522 -0.90 -8.72 21.45
CA ASP A 522 -1.24 -8.10 20.15
C ASP A 522 -0.03 -8.03 19.20
N LEU A 523 0.57 -9.19 18.91
CA LEU A 523 1.62 -9.35 17.90
C LEU A 523 1.03 -9.28 16.49
N TYR A 524 1.64 -8.50 15.61
CA TYR A 524 1.25 -8.35 14.22
C TYR A 524 2.46 -8.48 13.28
N PRO A 525 2.40 -9.31 12.22
CA PRO A 525 1.28 -10.23 11.95
C PRO A 525 1.12 -11.29 13.04
N GLN A 526 -0.10 -11.80 13.24
CA GLN A 526 -0.41 -12.82 14.25
C GLN A 526 0.42 -14.10 14.09
N ARG A 527 0.80 -14.43 12.87
CA ARG A 527 1.79 -15.46 12.54
C ARG A 527 3.04 -14.78 11.99
N THR A 528 4.16 -14.98 12.67
CA THR A 528 5.46 -14.44 12.21
C THR A 528 5.81 -15.06 10.86
N PRO A 529 6.02 -14.27 9.79
CA PRO A 529 6.44 -14.78 8.49
C PRO A 529 7.90 -15.23 8.50
N ASP A 530 8.31 -15.91 7.43
CA ASP A 530 9.72 -16.21 7.19
C ASP A 530 10.47 -14.95 6.71
N LEU A 531 11.79 -14.96 6.86
CA LEU A 531 12.65 -13.93 6.28
C LEU A 531 13.13 -14.40 4.90
N PHE A 532 12.81 -13.64 3.86
CA PHE A 532 13.26 -13.88 2.50
C PHE A 532 14.36 -12.89 2.09
N LEU A 533 15.18 -13.24 1.09
CA LEU A 533 16.30 -12.42 0.65
C LEU A 533 15.90 -10.99 0.20
N ARG A 534 14.68 -10.85 -0.33
CA ARG A 534 14.18 -9.57 -0.84
C ARG A 534 13.11 -8.92 0.04
N GLN A 535 12.75 -9.55 1.15
CA GLN A 535 11.67 -9.07 2.00
C GLN A 535 12.08 -9.12 3.47
N PRO A 536 12.23 -7.99 4.15
CA PRO A 536 12.50 -7.95 5.59
C PRO A 536 11.35 -8.55 6.38
N LEU A 537 11.68 -9.13 7.51
CA LEU A 537 10.71 -9.51 8.52
C LEU A 537 10.41 -8.29 9.39
N VAL A 538 9.12 -7.97 9.54
CA VAL A 538 8.63 -6.88 10.38
C VAL A 538 7.58 -7.43 11.34
N VAL A 539 7.76 -7.21 12.65
CA VAL A 539 6.81 -7.62 13.68
C VAL A 539 6.57 -6.45 14.62
N TYR A 540 5.30 -6.09 14.77
CA TYR A 540 4.84 -5.16 15.79
C TYR A 540 4.26 -5.92 16.97
N GLY A 541 4.38 -5.37 18.18
CA GLY A 541 3.76 -5.94 19.36
C GLY A 541 3.69 -4.93 20.49
N ARG A 542 3.00 -5.31 21.56
CA ARG A 542 2.84 -4.48 22.75
C ARG A 542 3.29 -5.21 24.01
N ILE A 543 4.19 -4.61 24.76
CA ILE A 543 4.55 -5.01 26.13
C ILE A 543 3.46 -4.48 27.03
N THR A 544 2.77 -5.36 27.73
CA THR A 544 1.66 -5.00 28.65
C THR A 544 2.10 -4.95 30.10
N GLN A 545 3.13 -5.71 30.48
CA GLN A 545 3.71 -5.71 31.81
C GLN A 545 5.23 -5.90 31.74
N GLY A 546 5.93 -5.25 32.66
CA GLY A 546 7.38 -5.27 32.77
C GLY A 546 8.04 -4.14 31.95
N THR A 547 9.21 -3.72 32.42
CA THR A 547 9.99 -2.64 31.78
C THR A 547 11.33 -3.10 31.27
N LYS A 548 11.77 -4.31 31.64
CA LYS A 548 13.03 -4.92 31.21
C LYS A 548 12.80 -6.36 30.84
N GLY A 549 13.39 -6.77 29.76
CA GLY A 549 13.25 -8.13 29.27
C GLY A 549 14.24 -8.48 28.18
N ILE A 550 14.06 -9.69 27.66
CA ILE A 550 14.82 -10.18 26.51
C ILE A 550 13.83 -10.70 25.49
N VAL A 551 13.97 -10.28 24.23
CA VAL A 551 13.30 -10.91 23.08
C VAL A 551 14.25 -11.93 22.50
N HIS A 552 13.81 -13.17 22.38
CA HIS A 552 14.52 -14.23 21.67
C HIS A 552 13.84 -14.49 20.34
N LEU A 553 14.62 -14.40 19.27
CA LEU A 553 14.23 -14.81 17.93
C LEU A 553 14.95 -16.13 17.64
N THR A 554 14.18 -17.19 17.43
CA THR A 554 14.67 -18.49 16.99
C THR A 554 14.13 -18.82 15.61
N ALA A 555 14.98 -19.40 14.76
CA ALA A 555 14.63 -19.71 13.38
C ALA A 555 15.54 -20.82 12.84
N ARG A 556 15.36 -21.17 11.56
CA ARG A 556 16.26 -22.05 10.81
C ARG A 556 16.87 -21.29 9.62
N ALA A 557 18.17 -21.31 9.49
CA ALA A 557 18.89 -20.86 8.29
C ALA A 557 19.27 -22.09 7.46
N GLY A 558 18.40 -22.51 6.57
CA GLY A 558 18.47 -23.82 5.91
C GLY A 558 18.27 -24.95 6.92
N ASP A 559 19.29 -25.81 7.11
CA ASP A 559 19.31 -26.90 8.07
C ASP A 559 19.91 -26.53 9.45
N GLN A 560 20.47 -25.32 9.58
CA GLN A 560 21.13 -24.84 10.80
C GLN A 560 20.16 -24.02 11.68
N PRO A 561 20.26 -24.16 13.03
CA PRO A 561 19.53 -23.27 13.92
C PRO A 561 20.09 -21.85 13.84
N TYR A 562 19.22 -20.87 13.93
CA TYR A 562 19.54 -19.45 14.04
C TYR A 562 18.91 -18.88 15.30
N GLU A 563 19.68 -18.14 16.08
CA GLU A 563 19.21 -17.50 17.30
C GLU A 563 19.74 -16.05 17.39
N ALA A 564 18.86 -15.13 17.77
CA ALA A 564 19.21 -13.77 18.11
C ALA A 564 18.45 -13.36 19.38
N SER A 565 19.12 -12.59 20.25
CA SER A 565 18.52 -12.14 21.51
C SER A 565 18.76 -10.64 21.72
N PHE A 566 17.72 -9.93 22.14
CA PHE A 566 17.73 -8.49 22.36
C PHE A 566 17.30 -8.18 23.79
N ALA A 567 18.27 -7.80 24.64
CA ALA A 567 17.94 -7.25 25.94
C ALA A 567 17.48 -5.79 25.79
N PHE A 568 16.41 -5.44 26.48
CA PHE A 568 15.84 -4.11 26.40
C PHE A 568 15.42 -3.56 27.77
N ASP A 569 15.29 -2.23 27.83
CA ASP A 569 14.82 -1.47 28.98
C ASP A 569 13.95 -0.32 28.44
N THR A 570 12.62 -0.42 28.60
CA THR A 570 11.68 0.60 28.09
C THR A 570 11.89 1.96 28.75
N SER A 571 12.43 2.01 29.98
CA SER A 571 12.73 3.25 30.68
C SER A 571 13.86 4.08 30.05
N LYS A 572 14.68 3.46 29.19
CA LYS A 572 15.76 4.12 28.44
C LYS A 572 15.40 4.46 27.01
N SER A 573 14.24 4.01 26.55
CA SER A 573 13.75 4.24 25.20
C SER A 573 12.96 5.55 25.11
N THR A 574 12.97 6.18 23.97
CA THR A 574 12.21 7.39 23.69
C THR A 574 10.96 7.04 22.89
N PHE A 575 9.86 7.72 23.18
CA PHE A 575 8.61 7.59 22.43
C PHE A 575 8.87 7.86 20.93
N HIS A 576 8.31 6.99 20.08
CA HIS A 576 8.34 7.16 18.63
C HIS A 576 6.92 6.95 18.06
N PRO A 577 6.28 8.02 17.60
CA PRO A 577 4.88 7.96 17.17
C PRO A 577 4.65 6.95 16.05
N GLY A 578 5.62 6.77 15.15
CA GLY A 578 5.50 5.82 14.04
C GLY A 578 5.29 4.38 14.50
N ILE A 579 6.03 3.91 15.49
CA ILE A 579 5.91 2.55 16.02
C ILE A 579 4.54 2.33 16.65
N THR A 580 4.14 3.24 17.55
CA THR A 580 2.85 3.18 18.24
C THR A 580 1.68 3.26 17.25
N THR A 581 1.72 4.20 16.32
CA THR A 581 0.64 4.41 15.35
C THR A 581 0.50 3.24 14.39
N LEU A 582 1.60 2.69 13.86
CA LEU A 582 1.54 1.55 12.95
C LEU A 582 1.10 0.26 13.66
N TRP A 583 1.56 0.02 14.90
CA TRP A 583 1.03 -1.08 15.69
C TRP A 583 -0.49 -0.93 15.92
N ALA A 584 -0.93 0.27 16.31
CA ALA A 584 -2.34 0.53 16.54
C ALA A 584 -3.18 0.40 15.26
N ARG A 585 -2.61 0.76 14.10
CA ARG A 585 -3.23 0.58 12.78
C ARG A 585 -3.39 -0.91 12.43
N GLN A 586 -2.38 -1.74 12.70
CA GLN A 586 -2.50 -3.20 12.52
C GLN A 586 -3.66 -3.78 13.37
N ARG A 587 -3.86 -3.24 14.56
CA ARG A 587 -5.00 -3.64 15.40
C ARG A 587 -6.35 -3.17 14.85
N VAL A 588 -6.41 -1.97 14.26
CA VAL A 588 -7.62 -1.50 13.52
C VAL A 588 -7.93 -2.44 12.36
N GLU A 589 -6.93 -2.90 11.62
CA GLU A 589 -7.09 -3.88 10.54
C GLU A 589 -7.69 -5.20 11.07
N ASP A 590 -7.17 -5.70 12.20
CA ASP A 590 -7.69 -6.91 12.86
C ASP A 590 -9.16 -6.73 13.31
N PHE A 591 -9.52 -5.57 13.86
CA PHE A 591 -10.92 -5.23 14.16
C PHE A 591 -11.78 -5.16 12.90
N MET A 592 -11.28 -4.55 11.82
CA MET A 592 -12.01 -4.47 10.55
C MET A 592 -12.23 -5.83 9.92
N ASP A 593 -11.25 -6.73 10.00
CA ASP A 593 -11.38 -8.11 9.52
C ASP A 593 -12.45 -8.86 10.31
N LYS A 594 -12.41 -8.77 11.64
CA LYS A 594 -13.44 -9.35 12.52
C LYS A 594 -14.82 -8.75 12.24
N TRP A 595 -14.91 -7.42 12.02
CA TRP A 595 -16.17 -6.74 11.72
C TRP A 595 -16.78 -7.17 10.38
N ARG A 596 -15.95 -7.41 9.35
CA ARG A 596 -16.42 -7.89 8.04
C ARG A 596 -17.01 -9.28 8.11
N LEU A 597 -16.42 -10.15 8.93
CA LEU A 597 -16.80 -11.55 9.09
C LEU A 597 -17.91 -11.77 10.12
N ALA A 598 -18.19 -10.79 10.98
CA ALA A 598 -19.17 -10.91 12.05
C ALA A 598 -20.61 -10.79 11.54
N ASP A 599 -21.55 -11.41 12.25
CA ASP A 599 -22.98 -11.15 12.10
C ASP A 599 -23.37 -9.74 12.59
N ASP A 600 -24.59 -9.33 12.32
CA ASP A 600 -25.05 -7.97 12.61
C ASP A 600 -25.06 -7.66 14.12
N ASP A 601 -25.28 -8.66 14.98
CA ASP A 601 -25.30 -8.48 16.44
C ASP A 601 -23.87 -8.24 16.97
N ALA A 602 -22.88 -8.99 16.51
CA ALA A 602 -21.48 -8.84 16.90
C ALA A 602 -20.82 -7.57 16.32
N ARG A 603 -21.22 -7.14 15.10
CA ARG A 603 -20.68 -5.94 14.44
C ARG A 603 -20.74 -4.68 15.27
N ALA A 604 -21.83 -4.48 16.02
CA ALA A 604 -22.00 -3.29 16.86
C ALA A 604 -20.94 -3.22 17.98
N GLY A 605 -20.64 -4.35 18.64
CA GLY A 605 -19.61 -4.43 19.68
C GLY A 605 -18.22 -4.20 19.11
N ILE A 606 -17.88 -4.90 18.01
CA ILE A 606 -16.57 -4.76 17.34
C ILE A 606 -16.34 -3.32 16.86
N ARG A 607 -17.39 -2.66 16.30
CA ARG A 607 -17.32 -1.24 15.92
C ARG A 607 -17.03 -0.34 17.11
N ALA A 608 -17.68 -0.57 18.25
CA ALA A 608 -17.46 0.23 19.46
C ALA A 608 -16.01 0.09 19.96
N ASP A 609 -15.46 -1.13 19.99
CA ASP A 609 -14.07 -1.40 20.37
C ASP A 609 -13.09 -0.74 19.40
N LEU A 610 -13.34 -0.83 18.07
CA LEU A 610 -12.54 -0.17 17.04
C LEU A 610 -12.54 1.35 17.24
N VAL A 611 -13.71 1.96 17.41
CA VAL A 611 -13.84 3.42 17.61
C VAL A 611 -13.10 3.85 18.88
N ALA A 612 -13.25 3.12 19.98
CA ALA A 612 -12.54 3.41 21.24
C ALA A 612 -11.02 3.32 21.04
N HIS A 613 -10.53 2.28 20.36
CA HIS A 613 -9.12 2.10 20.04
C HIS A 613 -8.61 3.22 19.11
N ALA A 614 -9.33 3.55 18.05
CA ALA A 614 -8.95 4.60 17.10
C ALA A 614 -8.90 6.00 17.79
N ILE A 615 -9.84 6.30 18.69
CA ILE A 615 -9.81 7.54 19.48
C ILE A 615 -8.59 7.57 20.41
N HIS A 616 -8.28 6.46 21.09
CA HIS A 616 -7.15 6.38 22.02
C HIS A 616 -5.80 6.61 21.33
N TYR A 617 -5.63 6.03 20.13
CA TYR A 617 -4.37 6.13 19.36
C TYR A 617 -4.39 7.22 18.28
N HIS A 618 -5.40 8.10 18.29
CA HIS A 618 -5.52 9.23 17.36
C HIS A 618 -5.54 8.82 15.89
N LEU A 619 -6.26 7.74 15.55
CA LEU A 619 -6.31 7.20 14.18
C LEU A 619 -7.56 7.68 13.44
N VAL A 620 -7.36 8.18 12.24
CA VAL A 620 -8.42 8.36 11.26
C VAL A 620 -8.73 7.01 10.64
N THR A 621 -10.00 6.63 10.63
CA THR A 621 -10.50 5.35 10.12
C THR A 621 -11.81 5.55 9.37
N ARG A 622 -12.37 4.47 8.84
CA ARG A 622 -13.73 4.51 8.27
C ARG A 622 -14.78 5.11 9.24
N PHE A 623 -14.59 4.95 10.56
CA PHE A 623 -15.56 5.33 11.59
C PHE A 623 -15.15 6.55 12.42
N THR A 624 -13.94 7.07 12.23
CA THR A 624 -13.40 8.20 13.00
C THR A 624 -12.81 9.26 12.09
N SER A 625 -12.88 10.53 12.53
CA SER A 625 -12.28 11.68 11.85
C SER A 625 -11.58 12.59 12.84
N LEU A 626 -10.61 13.38 12.40
CA LEU A 626 -10.01 14.44 13.20
C LEU A 626 -10.88 15.71 13.11
N VAL A 627 -11.13 16.35 14.23
CA VAL A 627 -11.78 17.66 14.32
C VAL A 627 -11.00 18.57 15.28
N ALA A 628 -10.90 19.86 14.96
CA ALA A 628 -10.17 20.85 15.73
C ALA A 628 -10.93 22.18 15.88
#